data_69a351e73d65fdf764b6797e187ea2bd
#
_entry.id   69a351e73d65fdf764b6797e187ea2bd
#
_cell.length_a   1.000
_cell.length_b   1.000
_cell.length_c   1.000
_cell.angle_alpha   90.00
_cell.angle_beta   90.00
_cell.angle_gamma   90.00
#
_symmetry.space_group_name_H-M   'P 1'
#
loop_
_entity.id
_entity.type
_entity.pdbx_description
1 polymer ?
#
loop_
_entity_poly.entity_id
_entity_poly.type
_entity_poly.pdbx_seq_one_letter_code
_entity_poly.pdbx_strand_id
1 'polypeptide(L)'
;MKKRKNFVCFCMIHCFGALLIGLSIYVLLRPDSYIHSLVARALDLTLPPPTPNVFADAVRYYLADALWAYALTFALVVFIEPVPAGVCGCLFGLLWEFAQWHGVVGGTFDLTDILMYLSASLLAVWIIKTKIRRTKSK
;
A
#
# COMPACT_ATOMS: atom_id res chain seq x y z
N MET A 1 -0.01 -19.14 22.89
CA MET A 1 -0.57 -17.78 22.83
C MET A 1 0.47 -16.69 22.51
N LYS A 2 1.63 -16.64 23.15
CA LYS A 2 2.66 -15.58 22.95
C LYS A 2 3.19 -15.49 21.50
N LYS A 3 3.46 -16.63 20.82
CA LYS A 3 3.96 -16.64 19.42
C LYS A 3 2.95 -16.02 18.44
N ARG A 4 1.63 -16.29 18.60
CA ARG A 4 0.57 -15.72 17.74
C ARG A 4 0.44 -14.20 17.94
N LYS A 5 0.48 -13.72 19.19
CA LYS A 5 0.43 -12.28 19.50
C LYS A 5 1.60 -11.54 18.84
N ASN A 6 2.83 -12.07 18.93
CA ASN A 6 4.00 -11.47 18.29
C ASN A 6 3.91 -11.44 16.76
N PHE A 7 3.30 -12.47 16.15
CA PHE A 7 3.07 -12.49 14.70
C PHE A 7 2.04 -11.44 14.28
N VAL A 8 0.91 -11.35 14.98
CA VAL A 8 -0.11 -10.33 14.71
C VAL A 8 0.48 -8.92 14.87
N CYS A 9 1.21 -8.66 15.96
CA CYS A 9 1.87 -7.37 16.17
C CYS A 9 2.84 -7.03 15.04
N PHE A 10 3.63 -7.99 14.56
CA PHE A 10 4.50 -7.82 13.40
C PHE A 10 3.69 -7.43 12.14
N CYS A 11 2.58 -8.12 11.85
CA CYS A 11 1.73 -7.81 10.71
C CYS A 11 1.12 -6.41 10.82
N MET A 12 0.66 -6.02 12.02
CA MET A 12 0.08 -4.69 12.25
C MET A 12 1.11 -3.57 12.06
N ILE A 13 2.35 -3.77 12.52
CA ILE A 13 3.43 -2.78 12.33
C ILE A 13 3.69 -2.57 10.82
N HIS A 14 3.77 -3.64 10.03
CA HIS A 14 3.97 -3.53 8.59
C HIS A 14 2.76 -2.89 7.89
N CYS A 15 1.55 -3.29 8.25
CA CYS A 15 0.32 -2.73 7.70
C CYS A 15 0.20 -1.23 7.98
N PHE A 16 0.25 -0.83 9.25
CA PHE A 16 0.12 0.59 9.62
C PHE A 16 1.30 1.43 9.15
N GLY A 17 2.52 0.89 9.18
CA GLY A 17 3.68 1.59 8.65
C GLY A 17 3.54 1.91 7.16
N ALA A 18 3.10 0.93 6.36
CA ALA A 18 2.87 1.14 4.93
C ALA A 18 1.72 2.13 4.67
N LEU A 19 0.61 2.03 5.43
CA LEU A 19 -0.50 2.97 5.32
C LEU A 19 -0.09 4.40 5.70
N LEU A 20 0.69 4.58 6.75
CA LEU A 20 1.17 5.91 7.17
C LEU A 20 2.09 6.52 6.10
N ILE A 21 3.02 5.73 5.53
CA ILE A 21 3.89 6.21 4.46
C ILE A 21 3.05 6.56 3.22
N GLY A 22 2.12 5.68 2.81
CA GLY A 22 1.22 5.94 1.68
C GLY A 22 0.38 7.20 1.89
N LEU A 23 -0.22 7.37 3.07
CA LEU A 23 -0.97 8.57 3.43
C LEU A 23 -0.09 9.83 3.37
N SER A 24 1.15 9.75 3.87
CA SER A 24 2.10 10.88 3.81
C SER A 24 2.41 11.27 2.36
N ILE A 25 2.55 10.29 1.45
CA ILE A 25 2.73 10.55 0.01
C ILE A 25 1.51 11.30 -0.56
N TYR A 26 0.29 10.87 -0.23
CA TYR A 26 -0.93 11.56 -0.68
C TYR A 26 -1.01 12.99 -0.15
N VAL A 27 -0.67 13.21 1.11
CA VAL A 27 -0.75 14.54 1.73
C VAL A 27 0.34 15.47 1.21
N LEU A 28 1.58 14.97 1.07
CA LEU A 28 2.73 15.84 0.77
C LEU A 28 3.02 15.98 -0.73
N LEU A 29 2.72 14.94 -1.52
CA LEU A 29 3.16 14.87 -2.91
C LEU A 29 2.00 14.88 -3.94
N ARG A 30 0.74 14.71 -3.51
CA ARG A 30 -0.44 14.73 -4.41
C ARG A 30 -1.36 15.92 -4.10
N PRO A 31 -1.04 17.14 -4.52
CA PRO A 31 -1.84 18.35 -4.23
C PRO A 31 -3.25 18.26 -4.81
N ASP A 32 -3.44 17.53 -5.91
CA ASP A 32 -4.74 17.36 -6.57
C ASP A 32 -5.61 16.28 -5.90
N SER A 33 -5.11 15.59 -4.86
CA SER A 33 -5.88 14.57 -4.17
C SER A 33 -6.88 15.16 -3.18
N TYR A 34 -8.03 14.49 -3.05
CA TYR A 34 -9.03 14.84 -2.04
C TYR A 34 -8.45 14.81 -0.62
N ILE A 35 -7.58 13.83 -0.33
CA ILE A 35 -6.95 13.69 0.98
C ILE A 35 -6.05 14.88 1.30
N HIS A 36 -5.23 15.33 0.33
CA HIS A 36 -4.42 16.53 0.49
C HIS A 36 -5.31 17.76 0.84
N SER A 37 -6.36 18.00 0.06
CA SER A 37 -7.25 19.15 0.28
C SER A 37 -7.97 19.07 1.63
N LEU A 38 -8.35 17.87 2.07
CA LEU A 38 -8.99 17.66 3.37
C LEU A 38 -8.03 17.98 4.52
N VAL A 39 -6.79 17.46 4.47
CA VAL A 39 -5.78 17.68 5.51
C VAL A 39 -5.31 19.13 5.53
N ALA A 40 -5.06 19.73 4.37
CA ALA A 40 -4.67 21.13 4.26
C ALA A 40 -5.72 22.07 4.90
N ARG A 41 -7.00 21.81 4.64
CA ARG A 41 -8.11 22.58 5.27
C ARG A 41 -8.21 22.32 6.78
N ALA A 42 -8.10 21.06 7.21
CA ALA A 42 -8.26 20.71 8.62
C ALA A 42 -7.15 21.26 9.51
N LEU A 43 -5.94 21.40 8.96
CA LEU A 43 -4.76 21.87 9.70
C LEU A 43 -4.35 23.31 9.35
N ASP A 44 -5.12 24.00 8.51
CA ASP A 44 -4.81 25.35 7.99
C ASP A 44 -3.37 25.45 7.43
N LEU A 45 -2.96 24.42 6.68
CA LEU A 45 -1.62 24.33 6.12
C LEU A 45 -1.60 24.72 4.65
N THR A 46 -0.69 25.62 4.29
CA THR A 46 -0.32 25.88 2.89
C THR A 46 0.91 25.05 2.55
N LEU A 47 0.70 23.91 1.88
CA LEU A 47 1.79 23.08 1.43
C LEU A 47 2.33 23.59 0.08
N PRO A 48 3.65 23.71 -0.09
CA PRO A 48 4.22 24.14 -1.37
C PRO A 48 3.90 23.10 -2.47
N PRO A 49 3.72 23.57 -3.73
CA PRO A 49 3.55 22.64 -4.84
C PRO A 49 4.81 21.77 -4.98
N PRO A 50 4.65 20.47 -5.26
CA PRO A 50 5.78 19.57 -5.43
C PRO A 50 6.59 20.01 -6.65
N THR A 51 7.91 20.02 -6.49
CA THR A 51 8.83 20.28 -7.59
C THR A 51 8.78 19.14 -8.61
N PRO A 52 8.72 19.43 -9.93
CA PRO A 52 8.78 18.41 -10.96
C PRO A 52 10.10 17.65 -10.88
N ASN A 53 10.06 16.36 -10.58
CA ASN A 53 11.21 15.49 -10.53
C ASN A 53 10.76 14.07 -10.84
N VAL A 54 11.39 13.39 -11.78
CA VAL A 54 11.06 12.02 -12.21
C VAL A 54 11.02 11.04 -11.04
N PHE A 55 11.93 11.17 -10.08
CA PHE A 55 11.92 10.32 -8.88
C PHE A 55 10.74 10.64 -7.96
N ALA A 56 10.44 11.93 -7.74
CA ALA A 56 9.29 12.34 -6.95
C ALA A 56 7.97 11.90 -7.60
N ASP A 57 7.89 11.93 -8.93
CA ASP A 57 6.72 11.47 -9.68
C ASP A 57 6.56 9.95 -9.58
N ALA A 58 7.64 9.19 -9.67
CA ALA A 58 7.59 7.74 -9.45
C ALA A 58 7.11 7.38 -8.03
N VAL A 59 7.61 8.08 -7.00
CA VAL A 59 7.17 7.91 -5.62
C VAL A 59 5.69 8.31 -5.47
N ARG A 60 5.30 9.42 -6.07
CA ARG A 60 3.94 9.97 -6.00
C ARG A 60 2.90 9.04 -6.59
N TYR A 61 3.17 8.48 -7.77
CA TYR A 61 2.17 7.72 -8.53
C TYR A 61 2.25 6.22 -8.22
N TYR A 62 3.42 5.63 -8.14
CA TYR A 62 3.57 4.18 -8.07
C TYR A 62 3.78 3.64 -6.65
N LEU A 63 4.58 4.34 -5.82
CA LEU A 63 4.88 3.82 -4.48
C LEU A 63 3.66 3.83 -3.56
N ALA A 64 2.81 4.85 -3.65
CA ALA A 64 1.60 4.92 -2.84
C ALA A 64 0.69 3.71 -3.08
N ASP A 65 0.48 3.36 -4.34
CA ASP A 65 -0.38 2.26 -4.76
C ASP A 65 0.21 0.90 -4.40
N ALA A 66 1.53 0.72 -4.57
CA ALA A 66 2.25 -0.45 -4.08
C ALA A 66 2.09 -0.65 -2.56
N LEU A 67 2.17 0.43 -1.77
CA LEU A 67 2.01 0.38 -0.32
C LEU A 67 0.60 -0.04 0.11
N TRP A 68 -0.44 0.28 -0.65
CA TRP A 68 -1.79 -0.20 -0.41
C TRP A 68 -1.89 -1.72 -0.55
N ALA A 69 -1.40 -2.29 -1.65
CA ALA A 69 -1.40 -3.74 -1.88
C ALA A 69 -0.56 -4.48 -0.81
N TYR A 70 0.58 -3.91 -0.45
CA TYR A 70 1.44 -4.41 0.62
C TYR A 70 0.70 -4.42 1.97
N ALA A 71 0.12 -3.31 2.37
CA ALA A 71 -0.61 -3.17 3.62
C ALA A 71 -1.80 -4.12 3.70
N LEU A 72 -2.58 -4.23 2.63
CA LEU A 72 -3.71 -5.14 2.53
C LEU A 72 -3.29 -6.60 2.69
N THR A 73 -2.17 -7.01 2.07
CA THR A 73 -1.60 -8.35 2.23
C THR A 73 -1.27 -8.63 3.70
N PHE A 74 -0.64 -7.68 4.41
CA PHE A 74 -0.33 -7.83 5.84
C PHE A 74 -1.57 -7.83 6.74
N ALA A 75 -2.60 -7.09 6.39
CA ALA A 75 -3.88 -7.12 7.11
C ALA A 75 -4.58 -8.48 6.95
N LEU A 76 -4.65 -8.98 5.72
CA LEU A 76 -5.36 -10.22 5.41
C LEU A 76 -4.69 -11.46 5.98
N VAL A 77 -3.35 -11.49 6.07
CA VAL A 77 -2.61 -12.65 6.59
C VAL A 77 -2.90 -12.97 8.07
N VAL A 78 -3.51 -12.06 8.79
CA VAL A 78 -3.98 -12.31 10.15
C VAL A 78 -5.15 -13.31 10.17
N PHE A 79 -5.90 -13.39 9.06
CA PHE A 79 -7.12 -14.20 8.92
C PHE A 79 -6.94 -15.38 7.97
N ILE A 80 -6.12 -15.23 6.92
CA ILE A 80 -5.91 -16.24 5.89
C ILE A 80 -4.42 -16.53 5.67
N GLU A 81 -4.09 -17.57 4.91
CA GLU A 81 -2.70 -17.92 4.63
C GLU A 81 -1.97 -16.88 3.78
N PRO A 82 -0.62 -16.82 3.84
CA PRO A 82 0.17 -15.78 3.18
C PRO A 82 -0.03 -15.67 1.66
N VAL A 83 -0.15 -16.81 0.96
CA VAL A 83 -0.29 -16.79 -0.50
C VAL A 83 -1.66 -16.27 -0.93
N PRO A 84 -2.79 -16.79 -0.42
CA PRO A 84 -4.10 -16.19 -0.66
C PRO A 84 -4.18 -14.71 -0.28
N ALA A 85 -3.55 -14.31 0.85
CA ALA A 85 -3.52 -12.89 1.24
C ALA A 85 -2.83 -12.01 0.19
N GLY A 86 -1.70 -12.46 -0.35
CA GLY A 86 -1.01 -11.75 -1.43
C GLY A 86 -1.80 -11.71 -2.73
N VAL A 87 -2.46 -12.82 -3.08
CA VAL A 87 -3.35 -12.85 -4.27
C VAL A 87 -4.50 -11.85 -4.10
N CYS A 88 -5.14 -11.80 -2.94
CA CYS A 88 -6.20 -10.81 -2.67
C CYS A 88 -5.69 -9.38 -2.72
N GLY A 89 -4.50 -9.09 -2.18
CA GLY A 89 -3.87 -7.78 -2.27
C GLY A 89 -3.63 -7.32 -3.71
N CYS A 90 -3.12 -8.23 -4.55
CA CYS A 90 -2.91 -7.97 -5.96
C CYS A 90 -4.24 -7.80 -6.73
N LEU A 91 -5.20 -8.69 -6.50
CA LEU A 91 -6.51 -8.64 -7.17
C LEU A 91 -7.28 -7.36 -6.84
N PHE A 92 -7.17 -6.86 -5.61
CA PHE A 92 -7.81 -5.59 -5.25
C PHE A 92 -7.24 -4.43 -6.07
N GLY A 93 -5.91 -4.37 -6.26
CA GLY A 93 -5.28 -3.38 -7.14
C GLY A 93 -5.73 -3.54 -8.59
N LEU A 94 -5.78 -4.78 -9.11
CA LEU A 94 -6.27 -5.05 -10.47
C LEU A 94 -7.72 -4.61 -10.67
N LEU A 95 -8.60 -4.84 -9.70
CA LEU A 95 -9.99 -4.39 -9.76
C LEU A 95 -10.09 -2.87 -9.76
N TRP A 96 -9.21 -2.19 -9.03
CA TRP A 96 -9.14 -0.73 -9.04
C TRP A 96 -8.75 -0.18 -10.40
N GLU A 97 -7.68 -0.73 -11.02
CA GLU A 97 -7.27 -0.39 -12.39
C GLU A 97 -8.36 -0.65 -13.43
N PHE A 98 -9.04 -1.78 -13.29
CA PHE A 98 -10.19 -2.11 -14.16
C PHE A 98 -11.33 -1.11 -14.01
N ALA A 99 -11.61 -0.65 -12.78
CA ALA A 99 -12.63 0.36 -12.52
C ALA A 99 -12.25 1.73 -13.12
N GLN A 100 -10.95 2.08 -13.10
CA GLN A 100 -10.43 3.28 -13.79
C GLN A 100 -10.56 3.16 -15.31
N TRP A 101 -10.20 2.01 -15.87
CA TRP A 101 -10.34 1.77 -17.31
C TRP A 101 -11.78 1.95 -17.79
N HIS A 102 -12.76 1.54 -17.00
CA HIS A 102 -14.18 1.73 -17.31
C HIS A 102 -14.75 3.09 -16.87
N GLY A 103 -13.94 3.99 -16.33
CA GLY A 103 -14.38 5.31 -15.88
C GLY A 103 -15.31 5.29 -14.67
N VAL A 104 -15.37 4.19 -13.93
CA VAL A 104 -16.18 4.05 -12.72
C VAL A 104 -15.58 4.86 -11.57
N VAL A 105 -14.25 4.92 -11.51
CA VAL A 105 -13.48 5.74 -10.55
C VAL A 105 -12.55 6.68 -11.30
N GLY A 106 -12.21 7.82 -10.68
CA GLY A 106 -11.26 8.78 -11.26
C GLY A 106 -9.86 8.20 -11.31
N GLY A 107 -9.11 8.55 -12.37
CA GLY A 107 -7.76 8.09 -12.64
C GLY A 107 -7.61 7.62 -14.08
N THR A 108 -6.40 7.16 -14.43
CA THR A 108 -6.07 6.57 -15.73
C THR A 108 -5.52 5.18 -15.49
N PHE A 109 -5.96 4.23 -16.29
CA PHE A 109 -5.40 2.88 -16.31
C PHE A 109 -3.89 2.92 -16.62
N ASP A 110 -3.07 2.32 -15.76
CA ASP A 110 -1.62 2.20 -16.00
C ASP A 110 -1.15 0.76 -15.72
N LEU A 111 -0.51 0.16 -16.72
CA LEU A 111 0.09 -1.17 -16.61
C LEU A 111 1.21 -1.21 -15.55
N THR A 112 1.87 -0.09 -15.31
CA THR A 112 2.92 0.03 -14.29
C THR A 112 2.35 -0.20 -12.89
N ASP A 113 1.15 0.30 -12.61
CA ASP A 113 0.49 0.11 -11.31
C ASP A 113 0.19 -1.37 -11.05
N ILE A 114 -0.19 -2.13 -12.09
CA ILE A 114 -0.38 -3.58 -11.99
C ILE A 114 0.92 -4.29 -11.58
N LEU A 115 2.06 -3.91 -12.18
CA LEU A 115 3.36 -4.46 -11.84
C LEU A 115 3.76 -4.09 -10.40
N MET A 116 3.40 -2.90 -9.94
CA MET A 116 3.65 -2.45 -8.57
C MET A 116 2.80 -3.22 -7.55
N TYR A 117 1.51 -3.44 -7.80
CA TYR A 117 0.66 -4.28 -6.94
C TYR A 117 1.19 -5.71 -6.82
N LEU A 118 1.57 -6.32 -7.96
CA LEU A 118 2.15 -7.66 -7.98
C LEU A 118 3.45 -7.73 -7.17
N SER A 119 4.38 -6.80 -7.43
CA SER A 119 5.68 -6.76 -6.78
C SER A 119 5.55 -6.55 -5.26
N ALA A 120 4.68 -5.64 -4.85
CA ALA A 120 4.43 -5.33 -3.44
C ALA A 120 3.78 -6.52 -2.70
N SER A 121 2.81 -7.18 -3.32
CA SER A 121 2.16 -8.37 -2.76
C SER A 121 3.12 -9.55 -2.64
N LEU A 122 3.97 -9.79 -3.65
CA LEU A 122 5.01 -10.82 -3.61
C LEU A 122 6.04 -10.55 -2.51
N LEU A 123 6.49 -9.29 -2.37
CA LEU A 123 7.41 -8.87 -1.32
C LEU A 123 6.79 -9.11 0.07
N ALA A 124 5.53 -8.72 0.26
CA ALA A 124 4.80 -8.94 1.51
C ALA A 124 4.75 -10.44 1.86
N VAL A 125 4.33 -11.28 0.92
CA VAL A 125 4.27 -12.74 1.09
C VAL A 125 5.65 -13.33 1.44
N TRP A 126 6.70 -12.88 0.78
CA TRP A 126 8.07 -13.32 1.05
C TRP A 126 8.52 -12.97 2.48
N ILE A 127 8.29 -11.72 2.91
CA ILE A 127 8.62 -11.26 4.27
C ILE A 127 7.84 -12.08 5.32
N ILE A 128 6.54 -12.28 5.12
CA ILE A 128 5.68 -13.05 6.01
C ILE A 128 6.17 -14.51 6.13
N LYS A 129 6.42 -15.18 5.00
CA LYS A 129 6.93 -16.57 4.99
C LYS A 129 8.28 -16.67 5.69
N THR A 130 9.17 -15.72 5.49
CA THR A 130 10.47 -15.66 6.16
C THR A 130 10.29 -15.51 7.68
N LYS A 131 9.38 -14.67 8.14
CA LYS A 131 9.06 -14.51 9.57
C LYS A 131 8.52 -15.81 10.16
N ILE A 132 7.59 -16.48 9.47
CA ILE A 132 7.00 -17.75 9.92
C ILE A 132 8.09 -18.83 10.04
N ARG A 133 8.97 -18.98 9.03
CA ARG A 133 10.09 -19.95 9.05
C ARG A 133 11.00 -19.71 10.26
N ARG A 134 11.45 -18.48 10.50
CA ARG A 134 12.31 -18.14 11.64
C ARG A 134 11.66 -18.41 13.01
N THR A 135 10.32 -18.32 13.08
CA THR A 135 9.59 -18.59 14.33
C THR A 135 9.40 -20.09 14.59
N LYS A 136 9.43 -20.93 13.54
CA LYS A 136 9.36 -22.39 13.68
C LYS A 136 10.72 -23.04 14.01
N SER A 137 11.82 -22.38 13.67
CA SER A 137 13.20 -22.85 13.87
C SER A 137 13.73 -22.58 15.31
N LYS A 138 12.98 -21.85 16.12
CA LYS A 138 13.21 -21.59 17.55
C LYS A 138 12.13 -22.27 18.40
#